data_608266d505059b5adf9ff2f370b172cf
#
_entry.id   608266d505059b5adf9ff2f370b172cf
#
_cell.length_a   1.000
_cell.length_b   1.000
_cell.length_c   1.000
_cell.angle_alpha   90.00
_cell.angle_beta   90.00
_cell.angle_gamma   90.00
#
_symmetry.space_group_name_H-M   'P 1'
#
loop_
_entity.id
_entity.type
_entity.pdbx_description
1 polymer ?
#
loop_
_entity_poly.entity_id
_entity_poly.type
_entity_poly.pdbx_seq_one_letter_code
_entity_poly.pdbx_strand_id
1 'polypeptide(L)'
;MSGDNLRRNHTLSCGCLQKESAQKRVIDLTGQRFGKLVVTGKAPNPTNGKNRHSFWYCDCDCGNSSLIKDGENIKRGLTISCGCIGTSKGEYQIKELLEYYDIEFEKEKTFDTCIFPDTQAKARFDFYLPAYNIAIEFDGYQHFYFTGYEWNTEENYLKTIEKDSFKTKWCKDNGVNLIRIPYTHLSTLKIDDLLENSRFML
;
A
#
# COMPACT_ATOMS: atom_id res chain seq x y z
N MET A 1 -19.42 29.16 -29.88
CA MET A 1 -18.11 29.78 -30.19
C MET A 1 -18.39 31.15 -30.79
N SER A 2 -17.72 32.21 -30.32
CA SER A 2 -17.85 33.55 -30.87
C SER A 2 -17.06 33.65 -32.18
N GLY A 3 -17.66 34.19 -33.25
CA GLY A 3 -17.04 34.35 -34.58
C GLY A 3 -15.77 35.22 -34.57
N ASP A 4 -15.60 36.09 -33.56
CA ASP A 4 -14.42 36.93 -33.40
C ASP A 4 -13.16 36.17 -33.02
N ASN A 5 -13.27 35.07 -32.26
CA ASN A 5 -12.14 34.23 -31.88
C ASN A 5 -11.56 33.43 -33.06
N LEU A 6 -12.40 33.08 -34.04
CA LEU A 6 -11.96 32.44 -35.29
C LEU A 6 -11.24 33.41 -36.21
N ARG A 7 -11.70 34.65 -36.31
CA ARG A 7 -11.07 35.69 -37.16
C ARG A 7 -9.70 36.13 -36.65
N ARG A 8 -9.45 36.04 -35.35
CA ARG A 8 -8.18 36.43 -34.70
C ARG A 8 -7.21 35.28 -34.50
N ASN A 9 -7.46 34.10 -35.10
CA ASN A 9 -6.68 32.87 -34.89
C ASN A 9 -6.49 32.47 -33.44
N HIS A 10 -7.33 32.92 -32.50
CA HIS A 10 -7.26 32.53 -31.10
C HIS A 10 -7.85 31.13 -30.82
N THR A 11 -8.61 30.59 -31.78
CA THR A 11 -9.20 29.25 -31.68
C THR A 11 -8.88 28.47 -32.95
N LEU A 12 -7.91 27.57 -32.88
CA LEU A 12 -7.45 26.77 -34.01
C LEU A 12 -8.16 25.40 -34.13
N SER A 13 -9.02 25.04 -33.18
CA SER A 13 -9.76 23.79 -33.21
C SER A 13 -11.04 23.85 -32.37
N CYS A 14 -11.94 22.90 -32.59
CA CYS A 14 -13.14 22.68 -31.76
C CYS A 14 -12.85 22.15 -30.35
N GLY A 15 -11.56 22.05 -29.95
CA GLY A 15 -11.12 21.39 -28.75
C GLY A 15 -10.63 19.95 -28.98
N CYS A 16 -10.74 19.44 -30.21
CA CYS A 16 -10.27 18.10 -30.56
C CYS A 16 -8.74 17.97 -30.39
N LEU A 17 -7.94 18.98 -30.81
CA LEU A 17 -6.49 18.99 -30.63
C LEU A 17 -6.05 18.93 -29.16
N GLN A 18 -6.78 19.56 -28.25
CA GLN A 18 -6.51 19.45 -26.80
C GLN A 18 -6.82 18.06 -26.26
N LYS A 19 -7.91 17.43 -26.74
CA LYS A 19 -8.25 16.04 -26.36
C LYS A 19 -7.23 15.05 -26.90
N GLU A 20 -6.79 15.19 -28.13
CA GLU A 20 -5.75 14.36 -28.75
C GLU A 20 -4.39 14.50 -28.06
N SER A 21 -3.98 15.73 -27.71
CA SER A 21 -2.71 15.96 -27.00
C SER A 21 -2.77 15.46 -25.56
N ALA A 22 -3.93 15.50 -24.89
CA ALA A 22 -4.13 14.91 -23.58
C ALA A 22 -4.08 13.37 -23.63
N GLN A 23 -4.65 12.76 -24.66
CA GLN A 23 -4.59 11.31 -24.88
C GLN A 23 -3.17 10.81 -25.17
N LYS A 24 -2.38 11.56 -25.92
CA LYS A 24 -0.96 11.23 -26.22
C LYS A 24 -0.05 11.28 -24.98
N ARG A 25 -0.46 11.92 -23.89
CA ARG A 25 0.30 11.97 -22.61
C ARG A 25 0.01 10.79 -21.67
N VAL A 26 -1.01 10.00 -21.98
CA VAL A 26 -1.33 8.82 -21.15
C VAL A 26 -0.38 7.69 -21.54
N ILE A 27 0.46 7.28 -20.60
CA ILE A 27 1.30 6.11 -20.76
C ILE A 27 0.38 4.88 -20.81
N ASP A 28 0.52 4.07 -21.87
CA ASP A 28 -0.19 2.80 -21.98
C ASP A 28 0.42 1.78 -21.02
N LEU A 29 -0.43 1.24 -20.15
CA LEU A 29 -0.04 0.23 -19.16
C LEU A 29 -0.44 -1.17 -19.59
N THR A 30 -1.09 -1.35 -20.74
CA THR A 30 -1.59 -2.65 -21.22
C THR A 30 -0.46 -3.69 -21.30
N GLY A 31 -0.70 -4.86 -20.76
CA GLY A 31 0.26 -5.96 -20.68
C GLY A 31 1.28 -5.85 -19.53
N GLN A 32 1.34 -4.72 -18.84
CA GLN A 32 2.27 -4.56 -17.72
C GLN A 32 1.72 -5.22 -16.45
N ARG A 33 2.65 -5.75 -15.63
CA ARG A 33 2.34 -6.36 -14.34
C ARG A 33 2.73 -5.43 -13.20
N PHE A 34 1.84 -5.35 -12.20
CA PHE A 34 2.02 -4.58 -10.97
C PHE A 34 1.59 -5.44 -9.77
N GLY A 35 2.53 -6.09 -9.12
CA GLY A 35 2.23 -7.10 -8.10
C GLY A 35 1.42 -8.25 -8.68
N LYS A 36 0.25 -8.53 -8.11
CA LYS A 36 -0.69 -9.56 -8.61
C LYS A 36 -1.63 -9.05 -9.71
N LEU A 37 -1.53 -7.81 -10.14
CA LEU A 37 -2.35 -7.26 -11.21
C LEU A 37 -1.62 -7.29 -12.54
N VAL A 38 -2.31 -7.77 -13.57
CA VAL A 38 -1.94 -7.61 -14.98
C VAL A 38 -2.92 -6.65 -15.62
N VAL A 39 -2.42 -5.59 -16.24
CA VAL A 39 -3.27 -4.62 -16.93
C VAL A 39 -3.69 -5.19 -18.29
N THR A 40 -4.98 -5.33 -18.51
CA THR A 40 -5.54 -5.95 -19.74
C THR A 40 -6.02 -4.93 -20.76
N GLY A 41 -6.26 -3.66 -20.35
CA GLY A 41 -6.66 -2.62 -21.26
C GLY A 41 -7.12 -1.36 -20.56
N LYS A 42 -7.39 -0.31 -21.35
CA LYS A 42 -7.89 0.96 -20.84
C LYS A 42 -9.37 0.87 -20.45
N ALA A 43 -9.71 1.33 -19.26
CA ALA A 43 -11.06 1.36 -18.74
C ALA A 43 -11.69 2.76 -18.82
N PRO A 44 -13.05 2.86 -18.84
CA PRO A 44 -13.74 4.14 -18.69
C PRO A 44 -13.47 4.71 -17.28
N ASN A 45 -13.56 6.05 -17.17
CA ASN A 45 -13.41 6.72 -15.89
C ASN A 45 -14.70 6.55 -15.05
N PRO A 46 -14.68 5.79 -13.94
CA PRO A 46 -15.88 5.51 -13.15
C PRO A 46 -16.36 6.73 -12.34
N THR A 47 -15.57 7.78 -12.26
CA THR A 47 -15.89 9.00 -11.47
C THR A 47 -16.63 10.06 -12.26
N ASN A 48 -17.13 9.73 -13.48
CA ASN A 48 -17.79 10.68 -14.37
C ASN A 48 -16.99 11.99 -14.60
N GLY A 49 -15.65 11.87 -14.65
CA GLY A 49 -14.75 12.98 -14.91
C GLY A 49 -14.38 13.84 -13.69
N LYS A 50 -14.88 13.52 -12.48
CA LYS A 50 -14.45 14.20 -11.24
C LYS A 50 -12.98 13.97 -10.95
N ASN A 51 -12.46 12.78 -11.26
CA ASN A 51 -11.04 12.44 -11.20
C ASN A 51 -10.47 12.48 -12.64
N ARG A 52 -9.31 13.13 -12.82
CA ARG A 52 -8.62 13.25 -14.11
C ARG A 52 -7.65 12.12 -14.42
N HIS A 53 -7.56 11.11 -13.55
CA HIS A 53 -6.69 9.97 -13.76
C HIS A 53 -7.20 9.06 -14.89
N SER A 54 -6.29 8.31 -15.49
CA SER A 54 -6.63 7.20 -16.39
C SER A 54 -6.95 5.96 -15.59
N PHE A 55 -7.98 5.23 -15.98
CA PHE A 55 -8.38 3.98 -15.36
C PHE A 55 -8.11 2.81 -16.31
N TRP A 56 -7.83 1.66 -15.72
CA TRP A 56 -7.39 0.47 -16.43
C TRP A 56 -8.13 -0.76 -15.95
N TYR A 57 -8.47 -1.64 -16.90
CA TYR A 57 -8.89 -2.99 -16.58
C TYR A 57 -7.68 -3.80 -16.15
N CYS A 58 -7.84 -4.57 -15.09
CA CYS A 58 -6.80 -5.43 -14.55
C CYS A 58 -7.37 -6.79 -14.18
N ASP A 59 -6.59 -7.84 -14.45
CA ASP A 59 -6.83 -9.16 -13.92
C ASP A 59 -5.87 -9.43 -12.77
N CYS A 60 -6.33 -10.14 -11.76
CA CYS A 60 -5.54 -10.48 -10.57
C CYS A 60 -5.21 -11.97 -10.54
N ASP A 61 -4.02 -12.34 -10.13
CA ASP A 61 -3.57 -13.74 -10.02
C ASP A 61 -4.47 -14.63 -9.14
N CYS A 62 -5.31 -14.03 -8.28
CA CYS A 62 -6.30 -14.77 -7.50
C CYS A 62 -7.54 -15.24 -8.30
N GLY A 63 -7.63 -14.91 -9.59
CA GLY A 63 -8.75 -15.24 -10.47
C GLY A 63 -9.78 -14.12 -10.66
N ASN A 64 -9.72 -13.03 -9.88
CA ASN A 64 -10.57 -11.87 -10.12
C ASN A 64 -10.12 -11.13 -11.38
N SER A 65 -11.04 -10.92 -12.32
CA SER A 65 -10.79 -10.30 -13.63
C SER A 65 -11.63 -9.04 -13.85
N SER A 66 -11.28 -8.29 -14.89
CA SER A 66 -11.97 -7.06 -15.34
C SER A 66 -12.12 -5.98 -14.25
N LEU A 67 -11.17 -5.91 -13.34
CA LEU A 67 -11.17 -4.93 -12.25
C LEU A 67 -10.78 -3.55 -12.79
N ILE A 68 -11.56 -2.52 -12.48
CA ILE A 68 -11.20 -1.15 -12.84
C ILE A 68 -10.33 -0.55 -11.72
N LYS A 69 -9.12 -0.17 -12.06
CA LYS A 69 -8.13 0.41 -11.14
C LYS A 69 -7.60 1.75 -11.66
N ASP A 70 -7.31 2.66 -10.74
CA ASP A 70 -6.69 3.95 -11.03
C ASP A 70 -5.24 3.75 -11.47
N GLY A 71 -4.88 4.22 -12.65
CA GLY A 71 -3.56 4.02 -13.24
C GLY A 71 -2.45 4.75 -12.50
N GLU A 72 -2.75 5.86 -11.81
CA GLU A 72 -1.75 6.55 -10.99
C GLU A 72 -1.42 5.73 -9.75
N ASN A 73 -2.44 5.15 -9.10
CA ASN A 73 -2.24 4.27 -7.95
C ASN A 73 -1.49 2.98 -8.33
N ILE A 74 -1.77 2.41 -9.51
CA ILE A 74 -1.04 1.26 -10.04
C ILE A 74 0.45 1.61 -10.23
N LYS A 75 0.76 2.69 -10.98
CA LYS A 75 2.14 3.11 -11.26
C LYS A 75 2.95 3.40 -9.99
N ARG A 76 2.31 4.00 -9.01
CA ARG A 76 2.92 4.29 -7.70
C ARG A 76 3.02 3.06 -6.79
N GLY A 77 2.50 1.91 -7.22
CA GLY A 77 2.47 0.68 -6.44
C GLY A 77 1.58 0.75 -5.20
N LEU A 78 0.61 1.68 -5.17
CA LEU A 78 -0.40 1.77 -4.11
C LEU A 78 -1.52 0.74 -4.31
N THR A 79 -1.66 0.23 -5.53
CA THR A 79 -2.64 -0.82 -5.89
C THR A 79 -1.90 -1.94 -6.59
N ILE A 80 -1.67 -3.04 -5.89
CA ILE A 80 -0.88 -4.21 -6.34
C ILE A 80 -1.70 -5.49 -6.43
N SER A 81 -3.00 -5.44 -6.05
CA SER A 81 -3.93 -6.59 -6.12
C SER A 81 -5.37 -6.11 -6.25
N CYS A 82 -6.30 -7.05 -6.38
CA CYS A 82 -7.74 -6.77 -6.32
C CYS A 82 -8.23 -6.38 -4.91
N GLY A 83 -7.41 -6.56 -3.90
CA GLY A 83 -7.73 -6.55 -2.48
C GLY A 83 -7.58 -7.93 -1.83
N CYS A 84 -7.31 -8.98 -2.61
CA CYS A 84 -7.19 -10.35 -2.12
C CYS A 84 -5.95 -10.57 -1.23
N ILE A 85 -4.97 -9.66 -1.26
CA ILE A 85 -3.79 -9.77 -0.41
C ILE A 85 -4.13 -9.34 1.01
N GLY A 86 -5.07 -8.42 1.19
CA GLY A 86 -5.43 -7.87 2.51
C GLY A 86 -4.27 -7.17 3.23
N THR A 87 -3.20 -6.87 2.50
CA THR A 87 -1.92 -6.42 3.03
C THR A 87 -1.51 -5.11 2.38
N SER A 88 -0.85 -4.26 3.12
CA SER A 88 -0.22 -3.05 2.60
C SER A 88 0.92 -3.40 1.62
N LYS A 89 1.37 -2.40 0.83
CA LYS A 89 2.54 -2.58 -0.05
C LYS A 89 3.77 -3.08 0.72
N GLY A 90 3.96 -2.56 1.93
CA GLY A 90 5.10 -2.94 2.78
C GLY A 90 5.03 -4.39 3.23
N GLU A 91 3.89 -4.79 3.77
CA GLU A 91 3.68 -6.18 4.15
C GLU A 91 3.84 -7.14 2.96
N TYR A 92 3.36 -6.74 1.76
CA TYR A 92 3.56 -7.55 0.56
C TYR A 92 5.06 -7.75 0.25
N GLN A 93 5.87 -6.69 0.32
CA GLN A 93 7.31 -6.79 0.05
C GLN A 93 8.05 -7.61 1.11
N ILE A 94 7.67 -7.48 2.38
CA ILE A 94 8.21 -8.33 3.47
C ILE A 94 7.87 -9.79 3.20
N LYS A 95 6.62 -10.08 2.85
CA LYS A 95 6.17 -11.43 2.50
C LYS A 95 6.98 -12.04 1.35
N GLU A 96 7.13 -11.30 0.23
CA GLU A 96 7.92 -11.74 -0.92
C GLU A 96 9.38 -12.03 -0.53
N LEU A 97 9.95 -11.21 0.36
CA LEU A 97 11.31 -11.42 0.85
C LEU A 97 11.44 -12.70 1.68
N LEU A 98 10.51 -12.94 2.61
CA LEU A 98 10.47 -14.15 3.42
C LEU A 98 10.29 -15.42 2.55
N GLU A 99 9.38 -15.37 1.59
CA GLU A 99 9.13 -16.47 0.63
C GLU A 99 10.34 -16.74 -0.27
N TYR A 100 11.03 -15.69 -0.74
CA TYR A 100 12.22 -15.84 -1.58
C TYR A 100 13.37 -16.57 -0.87
N TYR A 101 13.52 -16.36 0.45
CA TYR A 101 14.53 -17.01 1.27
C TYR A 101 14.04 -18.27 1.98
N ASP A 102 12.84 -18.76 1.63
CA ASP A 102 12.22 -19.97 2.21
C ASP A 102 12.13 -19.92 3.76
N ILE A 103 11.81 -18.72 4.30
CA ILE A 103 11.62 -18.52 5.73
C ILE A 103 10.16 -18.79 6.09
N GLU A 104 9.94 -19.73 7.01
CA GLU A 104 8.61 -20.02 7.55
C GLU A 104 8.09 -18.84 8.39
N PHE A 105 6.84 -18.42 8.14
CA PHE A 105 6.19 -17.34 8.87
C PHE A 105 4.69 -17.55 9.05
N GLU A 106 4.15 -16.98 10.12
CA GLU A 106 2.71 -16.85 10.34
C GLU A 106 2.30 -15.39 10.09
N LYS A 107 1.21 -15.18 9.31
CA LYS A 107 0.62 -13.84 9.11
C LYS A 107 -0.43 -13.54 10.18
N GLU A 108 -0.58 -12.23 10.48
CA GLU A 108 -1.63 -11.76 11.41
C GLU A 108 -1.56 -12.49 12.76
N LYS A 109 -0.34 -12.77 13.23
CA LYS A 109 -0.11 -13.53 14.47
C LYS A 109 -0.72 -12.82 15.66
N THR A 110 -1.44 -13.59 16.47
CA THR A 110 -1.91 -13.17 17.80
C THR A 110 -1.35 -14.06 18.88
N PHE A 111 -1.09 -13.49 20.05
CA PHE A 111 -0.72 -14.23 21.24
C PHE A 111 -1.84 -14.11 22.28
N ASP A 112 -2.14 -15.19 23.01
CA ASP A 112 -3.27 -15.26 23.91
C ASP A 112 -3.21 -14.23 25.05
N THR A 113 -2.01 -13.86 25.47
CA THR A 113 -1.76 -12.88 26.54
C THR A 113 -1.57 -11.46 26.05
N CYS A 114 -1.47 -11.23 24.72
CA CYS A 114 -1.30 -9.91 24.14
C CYS A 114 -2.66 -9.27 23.86
N ILE A 115 -3.31 -8.77 24.90
CA ILE A 115 -4.67 -8.23 24.88
C ILE A 115 -4.62 -6.74 25.21
N PHE A 116 -5.16 -5.89 24.33
CA PHE A 116 -5.28 -4.46 24.60
C PHE A 116 -6.21 -4.20 25.80
N PRO A 117 -5.77 -3.42 26.80
CA PRO A 117 -6.55 -3.25 28.05
C PRO A 117 -7.85 -2.49 27.83
N ASP A 118 -7.91 -1.59 26.84
CA ASP A 118 -9.06 -0.75 26.51
C ASP A 118 -10.17 -1.49 25.76
N THR A 119 -9.81 -2.30 24.77
CA THR A 119 -10.74 -2.96 23.85
C THR A 119 -10.95 -4.44 24.14
N GLN A 120 -10.11 -5.04 24.98
CA GLN A 120 -10.06 -6.50 25.24
C GLN A 120 -9.82 -7.32 23.96
N ALA A 121 -9.37 -6.68 22.88
CA ALA A 121 -9.00 -7.32 21.64
C ALA A 121 -7.56 -7.82 21.68
N LYS A 122 -7.31 -8.99 21.08
CA LYS A 122 -5.93 -9.49 20.90
C LYS A 122 -5.17 -8.59 19.93
N ALA A 123 -3.96 -8.21 20.30
CA ALA A 123 -3.06 -7.52 19.38
C ALA A 123 -2.61 -8.49 18.26
N ARG A 124 -2.55 -7.98 17.04
CA ARG A 124 -2.09 -8.73 15.86
C ARG A 124 -0.77 -8.16 15.40
N PHE A 125 0.14 -9.06 15.04
CA PHE A 125 1.44 -8.74 14.44
C PHE A 125 1.40 -9.15 12.97
N ASP A 126 1.94 -8.32 12.08
CA ASP A 126 1.85 -8.56 10.64
C ASP A 126 2.46 -9.90 10.25
N PHE A 127 3.64 -10.21 10.81
CA PHE A 127 4.31 -11.50 10.64
C PHE A 127 4.92 -11.98 11.96
N TYR A 128 5.07 -13.30 12.08
CA TYR A 128 5.82 -13.94 13.13
C TYR A 128 6.66 -15.07 12.55
N LEU A 129 7.94 -15.11 12.90
CA LEU A 129 8.89 -16.12 12.48
C LEU A 129 9.12 -17.10 13.65
N PRO A 130 8.46 -18.28 13.65
CA PRO A 130 8.51 -19.19 14.80
C PRO A 130 9.93 -19.68 15.12
N ALA A 131 10.72 -20.00 14.10
CA ALA A 131 12.08 -20.52 14.26
C ALA A 131 13.04 -19.53 14.92
N TYR A 132 12.74 -18.23 14.85
CA TYR A 132 13.58 -17.14 15.35
C TYR A 132 12.97 -16.42 16.56
N ASN A 133 11.71 -16.73 16.88
CA ASN A 133 10.91 -16.00 17.88
C ASN A 133 10.89 -14.49 17.62
N ILE A 134 10.70 -14.12 16.35
CA ILE A 134 10.67 -12.73 15.89
C ILE A 134 9.25 -12.37 15.44
N ALA A 135 8.68 -11.29 16.00
CA ALA A 135 7.50 -10.63 15.48
C ALA A 135 7.93 -9.45 14.59
N ILE A 136 7.25 -9.26 13.46
CA ILE A 136 7.53 -8.18 12.51
C ILE A 136 6.28 -7.34 12.33
N GLU A 137 6.44 -6.01 12.39
CA GLU A 137 5.44 -4.99 12.11
C GLU A 137 5.93 -4.08 10.98
N PHE A 138 5.08 -3.76 10.04
CA PHE A 138 5.34 -2.75 9.02
C PHE A 138 4.70 -1.43 9.40
N ASP A 139 5.51 -0.43 9.68
CA ASP A 139 5.05 0.90 10.05
C ASP A 139 4.89 1.78 8.81
N GLY A 140 3.65 1.93 8.35
CA GLY A 140 3.27 2.84 7.29
C GLY A 140 3.43 4.31 7.71
N TYR A 141 3.28 5.23 6.75
CA TYR A 141 3.40 6.68 6.97
C TYR A 141 2.54 7.20 8.15
N GLN A 142 1.35 6.63 8.36
CA GLN A 142 0.41 7.02 9.41
C GLN A 142 0.93 6.77 10.83
N HIS A 143 1.94 5.92 11.02
CA HIS A 143 2.57 5.69 12.34
C HIS A 143 3.49 6.85 12.75
N PHE A 144 3.95 7.66 11.78
CA PHE A 144 4.94 8.72 12.01
C PHE A 144 4.36 10.13 11.93
N TYR A 145 3.23 10.30 11.22
CA TYR A 145 2.72 11.63 10.93
C TYR A 145 1.21 11.71 11.11
N PHE A 146 0.80 12.72 11.83
CA PHE A 146 -0.57 13.19 11.82
C PHE A 146 -0.82 13.96 10.52
N THR A 147 -1.80 13.54 9.72
CA THR A 147 -2.06 14.12 8.40
C THR A 147 -3.30 15.02 8.34
N GLY A 148 -4.18 14.95 9.37
CA GLY A 148 -5.41 15.73 9.40
C GLY A 148 -6.49 15.28 8.41
N TYR A 149 -6.31 14.15 7.72
CA TYR A 149 -7.38 13.56 6.90
C TYR A 149 -8.47 12.93 7.77
N GLU A 150 -9.70 12.80 7.25
CA GLU A 150 -10.88 12.28 7.99
C GLU A 150 -10.61 10.98 8.75
N TRP A 151 -9.76 10.10 8.22
CA TRP A 151 -9.41 8.81 8.85
C TRP A 151 -8.17 8.89 9.75
N ASN A 152 -7.35 9.96 9.69
CA ASN A 152 -6.15 10.16 10.51
C ASN A 152 -6.34 11.43 11.36
N THR A 153 -7.29 11.36 12.28
CA THR A 153 -7.50 12.40 13.30
C THR A 153 -6.40 12.33 14.36
N GLU A 154 -6.20 13.39 15.11
CA GLU A 154 -5.24 13.43 16.22
C GLU A 154 -5.51 12.30 17.23
N GLU A 155 -6.78 12.05 17.55
CA GLU A 155 -7.19 10.96 18.43
C GLU A 155 -6.78 9.59 17.89
N ASN A 156 -7.00 9.33 16.60
CA ASN A 156 -6.61 8.07 15.97
C ASN A 156 -5.08 7.91 15.92
N TYR A 157 -4.35 9.00 15.69
CA TYR A 157 -2.90 9.00 15.71
C TYR A 157 -2.36 8.66 17.10
N LEU A 158 -2.89 9.28 18.16
CA LEU A 158 -2.51 8.97 19.55
C LEU A 158 -2.82 7.51 19.92
N LYS A 159 -4.00 7.01 19.55
CA LYS A 159 -4.36 5.59 19.74
C LYS A 159 -3.40 4.62 19.02
N THR A 160 -2.88 5.02 17.85
CA THR A 160 -1.89 4.21 17.13
C THR A 160 -0.58 4.14 17.94
N ILE A 161 -0.07 5.27 18.42
CA ILE A 161 1.13 5.33 19.27
C ILE A 161 0.97 4.49 20.54
N GLU A 162 -0.19 4.57 21.20
CA GLU A 162 -0.49 3.79 22.41
C GLU A 162 -0.46 2.28 22.13
N LYS A 163 -1.09 1.83 21.02
CA LYS A 163 -1.10 0.44 20.61
C LYS A 163 0.30 -0.07 20.25
N ASP A 164 1.09 0.75 19.55
CA ASP A 164 2.46 0.43 19.19
C ASP A 164 3.36 0.30 20.41
N SER A 165 3.22 1.22 21.37
CA SER A 165 3.94 1.17 22.66
C SER A 165 3.54 -0.07 23.48
N PHE A 166 2.24 -0.40 23.49
CA PHE A 166 1.74 -1.61 24.15
C PHE A 166 2.37 -2.88 23.56
N LYS A 167 2.33 -3.04 22.22
CA LYS A 167 2.94 -4.20 21.54
C LYS A 167 4.44 -4.31 21.85
N THR A 168 5.15 -3.20 21.77
CA THR A 168 6.59 -3.15 22.06
C THR A 168 6.89 -3.60 23.49
N LYS A 169 6.15 -3.05 24.45
CA LYS A 169 6.31 -3.43 25.86
C LYS A 169 5.97 -4.92 26.09
N TRP A 170 4.86 -5.39 25.53
CA TRP A 170 4.44 -6.78 25.67
C TRP A 170 5.51 -7.74 25.11
N CYS A 171 6.05 -7.47 23.91
CA CYS A 171 7.10 -8.27 23.30
C CYS A 171 8.33 -8.36 24.22
N LYS A 172 8.78 -7.23 24.75
CA LYS A 172 9.90 -7.16 25.69
C LYS A 172 9.66 -7.99 26.96
N ASP A 173 8.47 -7.85 27.55
CA ASP A 173 8.11 -8.54 28.80
C ASP A 173 7.95 -10.06 28.60
N ASN A 174 7.66 -10.53 27.37
CA ASN A 174 7.45 -11.94 27.04
C ASN A 174 8.61 -12.57 26.24
N GLY A 175 9.72 -11.87 26.06
CA GLY A 175 10.92 -12.37 25.38
C GLY A 175 10.72 -12.60 23.87
N VAL A 176 9.74 -11.96 23.24
CA VAL A 176 9.55 -11.98 21.79
C VAL A 176 10.36 -10.83 21.17
N ASN A 177 11.17 -11.14 20.19
CA ASN A 177 11.94 -10.12 19.49
C ASN A 177 11.02 -9.37 18.52
N LEU A 178 10.86 -8.05 18.69
CA LEU A 178 10.02 -7.22 17.82
C LEU A 178 10.88 -6.41 16.85
N ILE A 179 10.63 -6.58 15.57
CA ILE A 179 11.23 -5.79 14.49
C ILE A 179 10.14 -4.89 13.89
N ARG A 180 10.37 -3.58 13.92
CA ARG A 180 9.49 -2.59 13.30
C ARG A 180 10.17 -1.99 12.08
N ILE A 181 9.55 -2.16 10.91
CA ILE A 181 10.09 -1.74 9.62
C ILE A 181 9.38 -0.47 9.17
N PRO A 182 10.04 0.70 9.25
CA PRO A 182 9.48 1.94 8.75
C PRO A 182 9.30 1.91 7.23
N TYR A 183 8.24 2.53 6.72
CA TYR A 183 7.98 2.64 5.28
C TYR A 183 9.14 3.24 4.48
N THR A 184 9.98 4.08 5.12
CA THR A 184 11.17 4.70 4.51
C THR A 184 12.30 3.73 4.22
N HIS A 185 12.35 2.58 4.90
CA HIS A 185 13.42 1.58 4.77
C HIS A 185 13.05 0.41 3.87
N LEU A 186 11.81 0.37 3.40
CA LEU A 186 11.29 -0.75 2.63
C LEU A 186 12.09 -1.04 1.33
N SER A 187 12.58 0.00 0.65
CA SER A 187 13.36 -0.14 -0.60
C SER A 187 14.77 -0.67 -0.40
N THR A 188 15.29 -0.65 0.82
CA THR A 188 16.65 -1.11 1.19
C THR A 188 16.63 -2.33 2.10
N LEU A 189 15.45 -2.87 2.37
CA LEU A 189 15.24 -3.99 3.27
C LEU A 189 15.91 -5.25 2.73
N LYS A 190 16.67 -5.94 3.57
CA LYS A 190 17.34 -7.22 3.31
C LYS A 190 16.86 -8.27 4.29
N ILE A 191 17.09 -9.55 3.97
CA ILE A 191 16.71 -10.65 4.87
C ILE A 191 17.47 -10.59 6.20
N ASP A 192 18.72 -10.18 6.19
CA ASP A 192 19.54 -10.03 7.39
C ASP A 192 18.95 -9.01 8.37
N ASP A 193 18.30 -7.97 7.85
CA ASP A 193 17.59 -6.98 8.66
C ASP A 193 16.39 -7.59 9.43
N LEU A 194 15.86 -8.73 8.96
CA LEU A 194 14.76 -9.47 9.58
C LEU A 194 15.21 -10.61 10.50
N LEU A 195 16.45 -11.09 10.38
CA LEU A 195 16.95 -12.26 11.11
C LEU A 195 18.04 -11.92 12.13
N GLU A 196 18.88 -10.93 11.84
CA GLU A 196 20.10 -10.64 12.59
C GLU A 196 20.01 -9.40 13.48
N ASN A 197 18.89 -9.08 14.04
CA ASN A 197 18.80 -8.22 15.22
C ASN A 197 19.51 -6.85 15.24
N SER A 198 20.06 -6.35 14.15
CA SER A 198 21.01 -5.26 14.30
C SER A 198 20.49 -3.86 13.98
N ARG A 199 19.42 -3.74 13.19
CA ARG A 199 19.03 -2.43 12.63
C ARG A 199 17.68 -1.88 13.10
N PHE A 200 16.74 -2.74 13.47
CA PHE A 200 15.34 -2.39 13.74
C PHE A 200 14.79 -2.96 15.06
N MET A 201 15.63 -3.50 15.92
CA MET A 201 15.22 -3.87 17.27
C MET A 201 15.12 -2.65 18.17
N LEU A 202 14.04 -2.59 18.94
CA LEU A 202 13.76 -1.58 19.94
C LEU A 202 14.16 -2.06 21.34
#